data_3dc4d7401aa2f9a392b6944f1ff18945
#
_entry.id   3dc4d7401aa2f9a392b6944f1ff18945
#
_cell.length_a   1.000
_cell.length_b   1.000
_cell.length_c   1.000
_cell.angle_alpha   90.00
_cell.angle_beta   90.00
_cell.angle_gamma   90.00
#
_symmetry.space_group_name_H-M   'P 1'
#
loop_
_entity.id
_entity.type
_entity.pdbx_description
1 polymer ?
#
loop_
_entity_poly.entity_id
_entity_poly.type
_entity_poly.pdbx_seq_one_letter_code
_entity_poly.pdbx_strand_id
1 'polypeptide(L)'
;MSIEIRNVSKWYPGSQALSGVSLDIPAGELVALLGPSGSGKTTLLRIVAGLETPDSGAILFSGEDATDRHARDRRVGFVFQHYALFRHMTVFENVAFGLRVRPRSIRPAEEEIRRRTHDLLRLVQLEGVAARDPSELSGGQRQRVALARALAVEPKVLLLDEPFGALDAKVRKELRRWLRRLHDEIHVTSVFVTHDQEEALEVADRVVVMNEGRVEQVGTPDEVYERPASEFVYRFLGDVNLFHGRLVRPHDIELTRTARATSAVPARVREVRLRGAVVKLELDRLDQAQVIDVEVARERFLELGLQKGDRVYVSPRAVETGT
;
A
#
# COMPACT_ATOMS: atom_id res chain seq x y z
N MET A 1 6.36 -18.67 -4.32
CA MET A 1 6.49 -18.64 -5.81
C MET A 1 6.87 -17.23 -6.18
N SER A 2 8.04 -17.00 -6.82
CA SER A 2 8.44 -15.67 -7.29
C SER A 2 7.63 -15.25 -8.52
N ILE A 3 7.56 -13.93 -8.76
CA ILE A 3 6.95 -13.35 -9.95
C ILE A 3 7.99 -12.48 -10.63
N GLU A 4 8.20 -12.70 -11.92
CA GLU A 4 9.07 -11.88 -12.74
C GLU A 4 8.22 -11.20 -13.82
N ILE A 5 8.28 -9.90 -13.88
CA ILE A 5 7.60 -9.05 -14.86
C ILE A 5 8.68 -8.49 -15.77
N ARG A 6 8.63 -8.78 -17.05
CA ARG A 6 9.69 -8.44 -18.01
C ARG A 6 9.17 -7.56 -19.12
N ASN A 7 9.54 -6.29 -19.09
CA ASN A 7 9.27 -5.27 -20.12
C ASN A 7 7.79 -5.19 -20.56
N VAL A 8 6.87 -5.28 -19.59
CA VAL A 8 5.42 -5.32 -19.81
C VAL A 8 4.90 -3.95 -20.21
N SER A 9 4.20 -3.88 -21.35
CA SER A 9 3.49 -2.70 -21.80
C SER A 9 2.02 -3.00 -22.07
N LYS A 10 1.16 -1.99 -21.86
CA LYS A 10 -0.28 -2.08 -22.09
C LYS A 10 -0.84 -0.75 -22.58
N TRP A 11 -1.61 -0.80 -23.67
CA TRP A 11 -2.34 0.34 -24.22
C TRP A 11 -3.84 0.11 -24.12
N TYR A 12 -4.56 1.18 -23.83
CA TYR A 12 -6.00 1.29 -23.98
C TYR A 12 -6.31 2.38 -25.01
N PRO A 13 -7.50 2.44 -25.62
CA PRO A 13 -7.85 3.51 -26.54
C PRO A 13 -7.57 4.88 -25.91
N GLY A 14 -6.63 5.63 -26.48
CA GLY A 14 -6.26 6.98 -26.06
C GLY A 14 -5.20 7.09 -24.95
N SER A 15 -4.73 5.99 -24.33
CA SER A 15 -3.70 6.08 -23.28
C SER A 15 -2.83 4.81 -23.15
N GLN A 16 -1.57 5.03 -22.80
CA GLN A 16 -0.66 3.94 -22.40
C GLN A 16 -0.74 3.76 -20.88
N ALA A 17 -1.25 2.61 -20.44
CA ALA A 17 -1.39 2.31 -19.03
C ALA A 17 -0.10 1.76 -18.39
N LEU A 18 0.71 1.02 -19.16
CA LEU A 18 2.02 0.50 -18.74
C LEU A 18 3.03 0.69 -19.86
N SER A 19 4.25 1.10 -19.50
CA SER A 19 5.33 1.43 -20.42
C SER A 19 6.62 0.71 -20.03
N GLY A 20 6.84 -0.52 -20.55
CA GLY A 20 8.07 -1.27 -20.36
C GLY A 20 8.36 -1.65 -18.90
N VAL A 21 7.34 -2.00 -18.13
CA VAL A 21 7.49 -2.33 -16.70
C VAL A 21 8.27 -3.62 -16.53
N SER A 22 9.36 -3.55 -15.75
CA SER A 22 10.13 -4.71 -15.30
C SER A 22 10.24 -4.68 -13.78
N LEU A 23 9.95 -5.83 -13.14
CA LEU A 23 9.91 -5.95 -11.68
C LEU A 23 10.06 -7.41 -11.27
N ASP A 24 10.90 -7.66 -10.28
CA ASP A 24 11.05 -8.96 -9.63
C ASP A 24 10.41 -8.92 -8.24
N ILE A 25 9.53 -9.88 -7.96
CA ILE A 25 8.87 -10.07 -6.67
C ILE A 25 9.35 -11.42 -6.11
N PRO A 26 10.16 -11.40 -5.07
CA PRO A 26 10.66 -12.60 -4.41
C PRO A 26 9.54 -13.47 -3.83
N ALA A 27 9.81 -14.78 -3.73
CA ALA A 27 8.86 -15.70 -3.12
C ALA A 27 8.69 -15.40 -1.62
N GLY A 28 7.43 -15.35 -1.17
CA GLY A 28 7.10 -15.15 0.25
C GLY A 28 7.08 -13.69 0.70
N GLU A 29 7.41 -12.72 -0.14
CA GLU A 29 7.30 -11.31 0.21
C GLU A 29 5.87 -10.75 0.06
N LEU A 30 5.55 -9.76 0.87
CA LEU A 30 4.37 -8.91 0.76
C LEU A 30 4.77 -7.58 0.13
N VAL A 31 4.40 -7.39 -1.13
CA VAL A 31 4.80 -6.24 -1.95
C VAL A 31 3.64 -5.28 -2.15
N ALA A 32 3.87 -3.99 -1.90
CA ALA A 32 2.93 -2.92 -2.20
C ALA A 32 3.23 -2.30 -3.56
N LEU A 33 2.24 -2.25 -4.46
CA LEU A 33 2.26 -1.36 -5.63
C LEU A 33 1.63 -0.03 -5.22
N LEU A 34 2.44 1.01 -5.07
CA LEU A 34 2.06 2.32 -4.57
C LEU A 34 2.18 3.38 -5.69
N GLY A 35 1.28 4.35 -5.74
CA GLY A 35 1.34 5.44 -6.72
C GLY A 35 0.01 6.17 -6.87
N PRO A 36 -0.04 7.30 -7.58
CA PRO A 36 -1.26 8.06 -7.81
C PRO A 36 -2.29 7.27 -8.64
N SER A 37 -3.53 7.72 -8.64
CA SER A 37 -4.57 7.17 -9.51
C SER A 37 -4.14 7.27 -10.97
N GLY A 38 -4.36 6.21 -11.74
CA GLY A 38 -3.97 6.15 -13.15
C GLY A 38 -2.50 5.76 -13.41
N SER A 39 -1.68 5.48 -12.39
CA SER A 39 -0.27 5.07 -12.58
C SER A 39 -0.07 3.63 -13.09
N GLY A 40 -1.15 2.87 -13.38
CA GLY A 40 -1.06 1.54 -13.98
C GLY A 40 -1.07 0.36 -12.99
N LYS A 41 -1.13 0.58 -11.68
CA LYS A 41 -1.05 -0.47 -10.62
C LYS A 41 -2.07 -1.60 -10.79
N THR A 42 -3.36 -1.26 -10.88
CA THR A 42 -4.44 -2.24 -11.06
C THR A 42 -4.32 -2.97 -12.40
N THR A 43 -3.88 -2.28 -13.46
CA THR A 43 -3.61 -2.91 -14.77
C THR A 43 -2.50 -3.94 -14.65
N LEU A 44 -1.39 -3.59 -14.00
CA LEU A 44 -0.28 -4.51 -13.75
C LEU A 44 -0.74 -5.72 -12.92
N LEU A 45 -1.48 -5.48 -11.84
CA LEU A 45 -2.00 -6.54 -10.97
C LEU A 45 -2.92 -7.51 -11.76
N ARG A 46 -3.79 -6.98 -12.63
CA ARG A 46 -4.68 -7.80 -13.49
C ARG A 46 -3.91 -8.59 -14.54
N ILE A 47 -2.85 -8.03 -15.10
CA ILE A 47 -1.96 -8.76 -16.04
C ILE A 47 -1.25 -9.90 -15.31
N VAL A 48 -0.72 -9.69 -14.12
CA VAL A 48 -0.13 -10.75 -13.29
C VAL A 48 -1.15 -11.84 -12.98
N ALA A 49 -2.40 -11.47 -12.71
CA ALA A 49 -3.49 -12.41 -12.46
C ALA A 49 -3.92 -13.22 -13.70
N GLY A 50 -3.59 -12.76 -14.91
CA GLY A 50 -4.14 -13.33 -16.17
C GLY A 50 -5.59 -12.92 -16.44
N LEU A 51 -6.05 -11.85 -15.82
CA LEU A 51 -7.34 -11.20 -16.05
C LEU A 51 -7.28 -10.17 -17.18
N GLU A 52 -6.07 -9.76 -17.53
CA GLU A 52 -5.77 -8.83 -18.62
C GLU A 52 -4.53 -9.36 -19.35
N THR A 53 -4.46 -9.17 -20.69
CA THR A 53 -3.31 -9.57 -21.51
C THR A 53 -2.41 -8.36 -21.75
N PRO A 54 -1.10 -8.45 -21.55
CA PRO A 54 -0.18 -7.40 -21.96
C PRO A 54 -0.10 -7.29 -23.49
N ASP A 55 0.23 -6.11 -24.01
CA ASP A 55 0.44 -5.94 -25.45
C ASP A 55 1.89 -6.28 -25.85
N SER A 56 2.81 -6.22 -24.89
CA SER A 56 4.19 -6.71 -25.02
C SER A 56 4.79 -7.06 -23.66
N GLY A 57 5.89 -7.82 -23.68
CA GLY A 57 6.57 -8.28 -22.48
C GLY A 57 6.07 -9.65 -22.01
N ALA A 58 6.53 -10.07 -20.83
CA ALA A 58 6.22 -11.40 -20.28
C ALA A 58 6.02 -11.38 -18.76
N ILE A 59 5.20 -12.32 -18.28
CA ILE A 59 5.00 -12.64 -16.86
C ILE A 59 5.50 -14.06 -16.61
N LEU A 60 6.45 -14.20 -15.69
CA LEU A 60 6.96 -15.52 -15.33
C LEU A 60 6.65 -15.80 -13.85
N PHE A 61 6.33 -17.04 -13.54
CA PHE A 61 6.19 -17.55 -12.18
C PHE A 61 7.28 -18.59 -11.93
N SER A 62 8.20 -18.29 -11.00
CA SER A 62 9.36 -19.15 -10.70
C SER A 62 10.15 -19.55 -11.97
N GLY A 63 10.35 -18.59 -12.89
CA GLY A 63 11.06 -18.78 -14.15
C GLY A 63 10.23 -19.36 -15.29
N GLU A 64 9.00 -19.84 -15.05
CA GLU A 64 8.13 -20.38 -16.08
C GLU A 64 7.23 -19.29 -16.68
N ASP A 65 7.23 -19.17 -18.00
CA ASP A 65 6.37 -18.20 -18.70
C ASP A 65 4.89 -18.56 -18.52
N ALA A 66 4.13 -17.59 -18.06
CA ALA A 66 2.70 -17.67 -17.83
C ALA A 66 1.90 -16.58 -18.58
N THR A 67 2.53 -15.85 -19.49
CA THR A 67 1.95 -14.69 -20.18
C THR A 67 0.61 -15.02 -20.82
N ASP A 68 0.54 -16.13 -21.54
CA ASP A 68 -0.68 -16.60 -22.25
C ASP A 68 -1.53 -17.59 -21.42
N ARG A 69 -1.11 -17.92 -20.19
CA ARG A 69 -1.90 -18.82 -19.33
C ARG A 69 -3.15 -18.11 -18.83
N HIS A 70 -4.29 -18.78 -18.90
CA HIS A 70 -5.53 -18.28 -18.29
C HIS A 70 -5.40 -18.13 -16.77
N ALA A 71 -6.13 -17.18 -16.19
CA ALA A 71 -6.13 -16.89 -14.76
C ALA A 71 -6.30 -18.16 -13.88
N ARG A 72 -7.20 -19.08 -14.27
CA ARG A 72 -7.46 -20.35 -13.57
C ARG A 72 -6.25 -21.28 -13.47
N ASP A 73 -5.30 -21.15 -14.42
CA ASP A 73 -4.13 -22.03 -14.54
C ASP A 73 -2.88 -21.43 -13.87
N ARG A 74 -2.95 -20.15 -13.42
CA ARG A 74 -1.84 -19.43 -12.77
C ARG A 74 -1.71 -19.70 -11.27
N ARG A 75 -2.68 -20.39 -10.65
CA ARG A 75 -2.74 -20.64 -9.20
C ARG A 75 -2.62 -19.37 -8.36
N VAL A 76 -3.26 -18.31 -8.80
CA VAL A 76 -3.34 -17.04 -8.07
C VAL A 76 -4.69 -16.88 -7.38
N GLY A 77 -4.70 -16.37 -6.16
CA GLY A 77 -5.88 -15.87 -5.48
C GLY A 77 -6.02 -14.37 -5.73
N PHE A 78 -7.19 -13.92 -6.14
CA PHE A 78 -7.44 -12.51 -6.43
C PHE A 78 -8.55 -11.96 -5.54
N VAL A 79 -8.30 -10.83 -4.89
CA VAL A 79 -9.28 -10.06 -4.11
C VAL A 79 -9.54 -8.75 -4.84
N PHE A 80 -10.76 -8.54 -5.28
CA PHE A 80 -11.19 -7.33 -6.00
C PHE A 80 -11.49 -6.19 -5.02
N GLN A 81 -11.32 -4.96 -5.46
CA GLN A 81 -11.57 -3.71 -4.71
C GLN A 81 -12.97 -3.67 -4.05
N HIS A 82 -13.98 -4.20 -4.72
CA HIS A 82 -15.37 -4.27 -4.19
C HIS A 82 -15.73 -5.67 -3.66
N TYR A 83 -14.70 -6.46 -3.26
CA TYR A 83 -14.82 -7.80 -2.69
C TYR A 83 -15.43 -8.86 -3.60
N ALA A 84 -16.31 -8.49 -4.53
CA ALA A 84 -17.01 -9.37 -5.50
C ALA A 84 -17.63 -10.63 -4.85
N LEU A 85 -18.22 -10.50 -3.66
CA LEU A 85 -18.89 -11.59 -2.99
C LEU A 85 -20.20 -11.96 -3.71
N PHE A 86 -20.52 -13.25 -3.75
CA PHE A 86 -21.79 -13.77 -4.28
C PHE A 86 -22.90 -13.43 -3.29
N ARG A 87 -23.76 -12.48 -3.63
CA ARG A 87 -24.79 -11.92 -2.74
C ARG A 87 -25.88 -12.92 -2.35
N HIS A 88 -26.10 -13.94 -3.16
CA HIS A 88 -27.08 -15.02 -2.97
C HIS A 88 -26.53 -16.25 -2.26
N MET A 89 -25.33 -16.15 -1.74
CA MET A 89 -24.61 -17.20 -1.02
C MET A 89 -24.23 -16.69 0.37
N THR A 90 -24.34 -17.55 1.36
CA THR A 90 -23.84 -17.29 2.72
C THR A 90 -22.34 -17.08 2.73
N VAL A 91 -21.80 -16.59 3.85
CA VAL A 91 -20.34 -16.48 4.06
C VAL A 91 -19.64 -17.82 3.86
N PHE A 92 -20.19 -18.88 4.43
CA PHE A 92 -19.67 -20.24 4.26
C PHE A 92 -19.62 -20.66 2.78
N GLU A 93 -20.72 -20.47 2.06
CA GLU A 93 -20.82 -20.83 0.64
C GLU A 93 -19.87 -20.02 -0.24
N ASN A 94 -19.70 -18.73 0.05
CA ASN A 94 -18.71 -17.89 -0.64
C ASN A 94 -17.30 -18.47 -0.50
N VAL A 95 -16.88 -18.87 0.68
CA VAL A 95 -15.55 -19.45 0.92
C VAL A 95 -15.44 -20.83 0.29
N ALA A 96 -16.45 -21.68 0.44
CA ALA A 96 -16.47 -23.04 -0.09
C ALA A 96 -16.55 -23.11 -1.63
N PHE A 97 -17.01 -22.02 -2.28
CA PHE A 97 -17.31 -21.99 -3.71
C PHE A 97 -16.15 -22.51 -4.57
N GLY A 98 -14.95 -21.97 -4.38
CA GLY A 98 -13.77 -22.35 -5.18
C GLY A 98 -13.40 -23.82 -5.07
N LEU A 99 -13.69 -24.46 -3.94
CA LEU A 99 -13.48 -25.91 -3.75
C LEU A 99 -14.57 -26.74 -4.44
N ARG A 100 -15.83 -26.28 -4.38
CA ARG A 100 -17.00 -26.99 -4.95
C ARG A 100 -17.02 -26.99 -6.47
N VAL A 101 -16.51 -25.93 -7.12
CA VAL A 101 -16.48 -25.84 -8.59
C VAL A 101 -15.31 -26.57 -9.24
N ARG A 102 -14.40 -27.15 -8.46
CA ARG A 102 -13.31 -27.98 -9.01
C ARG A 102 -13.87 -29.16 -9.84
N PRO A 103 -13.17 -29.60 -10.88
CA PRO A 103 -13.50 -30.82 -11.60
C PRO A 103 -13.68 -32.00 -10.65
N ARG A 104 -14.63 -32.90 -10.94
CA ARG A 104 -14.94 -34.03 -10.05
C ARG A 104 -13.74 -34.91 -9.69
N SER A 105 -12.74 -35.00 -10.57
CA SER A 105 -11.52 -35.78 -10.36
C SER A 105 -10.58 -35.24 -9.29
N ILE A 106 -10.67 -33.93 -8.96
CA ILE A 106 -9.80 -33.24 -7.99
C ILE A 106 -10.59 -32.50 -6.91
N ARG A 107 -11.93 -32.62 -6.93
CA ARG A 107 -12.79 -32.01 -5.93
C ARG A 107 -12.70 -32.79 -4.61
N PRO A 108 -12.40 -32.13 -3.47
CA PRO A 108 -12.45 -32.77 -2.18
C PRO A 108 -13.87 -33.26 -1.85
N ALA A 109 -13.98 -34.26 -0.97
CA ALA A 109 -15.26 -34.67 -0.41
C ALA A 109 -15.92 -33.51 0.35
N GLU A 110 -17.27 -33.49 0.45
CA GLU A 110 -17.99 -32.37 1.09
C GLU A 110 -17.61 -32.20 2.57
N GLU A 111 -17.29 -33.27 3.26
CA GLU A 111 -16.79 -33.20 4.64
C GLU A 111 -15.46 -32.45 4.74
N GLU A 112 -14.54 -32.73 3.84
CA GLU A 112 -13.25 -32.04 3.75
C GLU A 112 -13.44 -30.57 3.33
N ILE A 113 -14.37 -30.27 2.42
CA ILE A 113 -14.72 -28.87 2.06
C ILE A 113 -15.24 -28.14 3.29
N ARG A 114 -16.11 -28.75 4.08
CA ARG A 114 -16.62 -28.15 5.32
C ARG A 114 -15.50 -27.88 6.31
N ARG A 115 -14.65 -28.84 6.56
CA ARG A 115 -13.51 -28.69 7.48
C ARG A 115 -12.62 -27.54 7.06
N ARG A 116 -12.13 -27.53 5.82
CA ARG A 116 -11.27 -26.47 5.28
C ARG A 116 -11.93 -25.09 5.31
N THR A 117 -13.22 -25.02 5.01
CA THR A 117 -13.98 -23.76 5.06
C THR A 117 -14.05 -23.21 6.47
N HIS A 118 -14.31 -24.06 7.47
CA HIS A 118 -14.33 -23.64 8.88
C HIS A 118 -12.93 -23.23 9.36
N ASP A 119 -11.87 -23.95 8.97
CA ASP A 119 -10.49 -23.59 9.29
C ASP A 119 -10.12 -22.21 8.73
N LEU A 120 -10.50 -21.91 7.47
CA LEU A 120 -10.32 -20.61 6.86
C LEU A 120 -11.13 -19.50 7.54
N LEU A 121 -12.39 -19.79 7.91
CA LEU A 121 -13.21 -18.81 8.65
C LEU A 121 -12.64 -18.51 10.04
N ARG A 122 -12.03 -19.51 10.69
CA ARG A 122 -11.28 -19.33 11.94
C ARG A 122 -10.04 -18.44 11.71
N LEU A 123 -9.24 -18.73 10.69
CA LEU A 123 -8.05 -17.97 10.33
C LEU A 123 -8.38 -16.48 10.12
N VAL A 124 -9.52 -16.18 9.47
CA VAL A 124 -9.96 -14.80 9.26
C VAL A 124 -10.85 -14.24 10.38
N GLN A 125 -11.05 -14.98 11.48
CA GLN A 125 -11.84 -14.58 12.66
C GLN A 125 -13.33 -14.31 12.35
N LEU A 126 -13.95 -15.15 11.53
CA LEU A 126 -15.34 -15.02 11.09
C LEU A 126 -16.19 -16.27 11.33
N GLU A 127 -15.82 -17.16 12.26
CA GLU A 127 -16.56 -18.39 12.56
C GLU A 127 -18.03 -18.12 12.94
N GLY A 128 -18.27 -17.10 13.75
CA GLY A 128 -19.61 -16.76 14.25
C GLY A 128 -20.59 -16.21 13.22
N VAL A 129 -20.13 -15.96 11.96
CA VAL A 129 -20.94 -15.36 10.90
C VAL A 129 -21.07 -16.25 9.66
N ALA A 130 -20.67 -17.51 9.75
CA ALA A 130 -20.64 -18.44 8.61
C ALA A 130 -21.99 -18.59 7.88
N ALA A 131 -23.11 -18.53 8.61
CA ALA A 131 -24.46 -18.66 8.05
C ALA A 131 -25.08 -17.33 7.58
N ARG A 132 -24.42 -16.20 7.78
CA ARG A 132 -24.94 -14.88 7.38
C ARG A 132 -24.76 -14.63 5.91
N ASP A 133 -25.58 -13.73 5.38
CA ASP A 133 -25.42 -13.19 4.02
C ASP A 133 -24.37 -12.05 4.01
N PRO A 134 -23.69 -11.84 2.87
CA PRO A 134 -22.71 -10.74 2.74
C PRO A 134 -23.28 -9.33 3.03
N SER A 135 -24.59 -9.13 2.85
CA SER A 135 -25.27 -7.86 3.13
C SER A 135 -25.31 -7.51 4.62
N GLU A 136 -25.26 -8.50 5.50
CA GLU A 136 -25.30 -8.34 6.96
C GLU A 136 -23.92 -8.06 7.57
N LEU A 137 -22.87 -8.05 6.75
CA LEU A 137 -21.50 -7.89 7.20
C LEU A 137 -21.03 -6.43 7.13
N SER A 138 -20.11 -6.05 8.03
CA SER A 138 -19.34 -4.82 7.90
C SER A 138 -18.39 -4.87 6.68
N GLY A 139 -17.88 -3.72 6.23
CA GLY A 139 -16.89 -3.66 5.14
C GLY A 139 -15.66 -4.53 5.39
N GLY A 140 -15.07 -4.43 6.59
CA GLY A 140 -13.91 -5.24 6.98
C GLY A 140 -14.22 -6.74 7.06
N GLN A 141 -15.43 -7.12 7.48
CA GLN A 141 -15.85 -8.52 7.46
C GLN A 141 -16.00 -9.03 6.03
N ARG A 142 -16.65 -8.27 5.14
CA ARG A 142 -16.74 -8.64 3.70
C ARG A 142 -15.37 -8.86 3.08
N GLN A 143 -14.41 -8.02 3.40
CA GLN A 143 -13.05 -8.17 2.90
C GLN A 143 -12.38 -9.45 3.41
N ARG A 144 -12.48 -9.76 4.70
CA ARG A 144 -11.95 -10.99 5.26
C ARG A 144 -12.58 -12.24 4.62
N VAL A 145 -13.89 -12.20 4.30
CA VAL A 145 -14.56 -13.28 3.55
C VAL A 145 -13.97 -13.42 2.14
N ALA A 146 -13.76 -12.29 1.43
CA ALA A 146 -13.16 -12.32 0.09
C ALA A 146 -11.75 -12.90 0.12
N LEU A 147 -10.97 -12.58 1.15
CA LEU A 147 -9.64 -13.13 1.34
C LEU A 147 -9.68 -14.64 1.67
N ALA A 148 -10.57 -15.07 2.59
CA ALA A 148 -10.76 -16.50 2.89
C ALA A 148 -11.15 -17.29 1.63
N ARG A 149 -12.04 -16.73 0.79
CA ARG A 149 -12.40 -17.31 -0.50
C ARG A 149 -11.20 -17.43 -1.45
N ALA A 150 -10.35 -16.39 -1.52
CA ALA A 150 -9.15 -16.44 -2.34
C ALA A 150 -8.14 -17.47 -1.83
N LEU A 151 -8.02 -17.64 -0.52
CA LEU A 151 -7.14 -18.64 0.11
C LEU A 151 -7.67 -20.08 -0.01
N ALA A 152 -8.99 -20.28 -0.12
CA ALA A 152 -9.62 -21.61 -0.17
C ALA A 152 -9.10 -22.47 -1.33
N VAL A 153 -8.67 -21.85 -2.43
CA VAL A 153 -8.12 -22.56 -3.59
C VAL A 153 -6.62 -22.90 -3.44
N GLU A 154 -6.02 -22.60 -2.29
CA GLU A 154 -4.59 -22.82 -1.98
C GLU A 154 -3.68 -22.13 -3.01
N PRO A 155 -3.79 -20.82 -3.18
CA PRO A 155 -3.01 -20.09 -4.17
C PRO A 155 -1.53 -20.09 -3.82
N LYS A 156 -0.67 -19.99 -4.82
CA LYS A 156 0.78 -19.77 -4.65
C LYS A 156 1.15 -18.28 -4.60
N VAL A 157 0.25 -17.43 -5.09
CA VAL A 157 0.36 -15.97 -5.10
C VAL A 157 -0.99 -15.37 -4.72
N LEU A 158 -1.00 -14.34 -3.90
CA LEU A 158 -2.18 -13.59 -3.49
C LEU A 158 -2.09 -12.17 -4.05
N LEU A 159 -3.12 -11.75 -4.79
CA LEU A 159 -3.20 -10.45 -5.42
C LEU A 159 -4.40 -9.69 -4.87
N LEU A 160 -4.17 -8.48 -4.33
CA LEU A 160 -5.17 -7.69 -3.63
C LEU A 160 -5.30 -6.31 -4.28
N ASP A 161 -6.46 -6.03 -4.87
CA ASP A 161 -6.74 -4.74 -5.52
C ASP A 161 -7.40 -3.80 -4.52
N GLU A 162 -6.68 -2.78 -4.03
CA GLU A 162 -7.08 -1.80 -3.01
C GLU A 162 -7.76 -2.43 -1.78
N PRO A 163 -7.07 -3.33 -1.04
CA PRO A 163 -7.69 -4.11 0.03
C PRO A 163 -8.19 -3.26 1.20
N PHE A 164 -7.78 -2.04 1.35
CA PHE A 164 -8.15 -1.16 2.48
C PHE A 164 -9.10 -0.02 2.09
N GLY A 165 -9.49 0.03 0.81
CA GLY A 165 -10.42 1.04 0.31
C GLY A 165 -11.81 0.94 0.94
N ALA A 166 -12.56 2.05 0.94
CA ALA A 166 -13.96 2.13 1.39
C ALA A 166 -14.22 1.71 2.86
N LEU A 167 -13.20 1.78 3.73
CA LEU A 167 -13.30 1.47 5.16
C LEU A 167 -13.06 2.73 5.99
N ASP A 168 -13.72 2.81 7.17
CA ASP A 168 -13.38 3.84 8.15
C ASP A 168 -11.96 3.68 8.70
N ALA A 169 -11.38 4.76 9.24
CA ALA A 169 -9.98 4.81 9.67
C ALA A 169 -9.62 3.75 10.74
N LYS A 170 -10.55 3.45 11.65
CA LYS A 170 -10.31 2.45 12.72
C LYS A 170 -10.27 1.04 12.13
N VAL A 171 -11.27 0.68 11.33
CA VAL A 171 -11.35 -0.64 10.67
C VAL A 171 -10.16 -0.83 9.72
N ARG A 172 -9.77 0.21 8.98
CA ARG A 172 -8.61 0.18 8.09
C ARG A 172 -7.32 -0.15 8.85
N LYS A 173 -7.07 0.53 9.99
CA LYS A 173 -5.90 0.27 10.83
C LYS A 173 -5.89 -1.16 11.41
N GLU A 174 -7.03 -1.64 11.87
CA GLU A 174 -7.17 -3.01 12.37
C GLU A 174 -6.90 -4.04 11.26
N LEU A 175 -7.40 -3.77 10.05
CA LEU A 175 -7.25 -4.66 8.91
C LEU A 175 -5.80 -4.71 8.39
N ARG A 176 -5.08 -3.57 8.33
CA ARG A 176 -3.65 -3.52 7.99
C ARG A 176 -2.83 -4.43 8.91
N ARG A 177 -3.00 -4.27 10.22
CA ARG A 177 -2.30 -5.10 11.22
C ARG A 177 -2.67 -6.58 11.12
N TRP A 178 -3.93 -6.85 10.82
CA TRP A 178 -4.40 -8.22 10.64
C TRP A 178 -3.83 -8.85 9.36
N LEU A 179 -3.82 -8.13 8.23
CA LEU A 179 -3.24 -8.62 6.97
C LEU A 179 -1.73 -8.92 7.13
N ARG A 180 -0.99 -8.04 7.82
CA ARG A 180 0.42 -8.29 8.10
C ARG A 180 0.62 -9.59 8.89
N ARG A 181 -0.10 -9.78 9.99
CA ARG A 181 -0.04 -11.01 10.78
C ARG A 181 -0.43 -12.26 9.99
N LEU A 182 -1.47 -12.16 9.18
CA LEU A 182 -1.88 -13.25 8.32
C LEU A 182 -0.78 -13.63 7.33
N HIS A 183 -0.13 -12.63 6.71
CA HIS A 183 0.98 -12.87 5.81
C HIS A 183 2.15 -13.57 6.53
N ASP A 184 2.50 -13.13 7.73
CA ASP A 184 3.53 -13.73 8.56
C ASP A 184 3.21 -15.19 8.95
N GLU A 185 1.92 -15.57 9.00
CA GLU A 185 1.49 -16.93 9.29
C GLU A 185 1.50 -17.85 8.06
N ILE A 186 1.04 -17.33 6.90
CA ILE A 186 0.84 -18.18 5.69
C ILE A 186 2.03 -18.17 4.72
N HIS A 187 2.89 -17.15 4.76
CA HIS A 187 4.08 -16.98 3.92
C HIS A 187 3.82 -17.13 2.40
N VAL A 188 2.64 -16.73 1.93
CA VAL A 188 2.29 -16.73 0.51
C VAL A 188 2.75 -15.43 -0.12
N THR A 189 3.45 -15.50 -1.26
CA THR A 189 3.83 -14.32 -2.04
C THR A 189 2.60 -13.47 -2.30
N SER A 190 2.61 -12.23 -1.84
CA SER A 190 1.43 -11.38 -1.87
C SER A 190 1.75 -10.03 -2.50
N VAL A 191 0.85 -9.54 -3.36
CA VAL A 191 0.96 -8.20 -3.95
C VAL A 191 -0.33 -7.46 -3.70
N PHE A 192 -0.25 -6.25 -3.16
CA PHE A 192 -1.42 -5.40 -3.01
C PHE A 192 -1.23 -4.04 -3.66
N VAL A 193 -2.31 -3.49 -4.19
CA VAL A 193 -2.37 -2.15 -4.76
C VAL A 193 -2.90 -1.18 -3.72
N THR A 194 -2.27 -0.04 -3.59
CA THR A 194 -2.79 1.09 -2.81
C THR A 194 -2.36 2.43 -3.38
N HIS A 195 -3.09 3.48 -3.05
CA HIS A 195 -2.69 4.87 -3.26
C HIS A 195 -2.37 5.57 -1.92
N ASP A 196 -2.54 4.87 -0.80
CA ASP A 196 -2.26 5.36 0.55
C ASP A 196 -0.84 4.96 0.97
N GLN A 197 -0.03 5.97 1.28
CA GLN A 197 1.37 5.80 1.67
C GLN A 197 1.51 5.05 2.99
N GLU A 198 0.64 5.35 3.98
CA GLU A 198 0.67 4.70 5.29
C GLU A 198 0.41 3.19 5.15
N GLU A 199 -0.49 2.80 4.24
CA GLU A 199 -0.78 1.38 3.97
C GLU A 199 0.45 0.66 3.43
N ALA A 200 1.12 1.25 2.43
CA ALA A 200 2.31 0.65 1.83
C ALA A 200 3.47 0.56 2.83
N LEU A 201 3.75 1.65 3.55
CA LEU A 201 4.88 1.73 4.48
C LEU A 201 4.68 0.90 5.76
N GLU A 202 3.42 0.72 6.25
CA GLU A 202 3.13 -0.04 7.48
C GLU A 202 3.04 -1.56 7.23
N VAL A 203 2.64 -1.99 6.02
CA VAL A 203 2.23 -3.38 5.79
C VAL A 203 3.25 -4.17 4.96
N ALA A 204 3.90 -3.55 3.98
CA ALA A 204 4.73 -4.24 3.00
C ALA A 204 6.15 -4.55 3.48
N ASP A 205 6.72 -5.65 2.96
CA ASP A 205 8.16 -5.92 3.05
C ASP A 205 8.92 -5.09 2.02
N ARG A 206 8.28 -4.83 0.87
CA ARG A 206 8.83 -4.07 -0.26
C ARG A 206 7.77 -3.17 -0.87
N VAL A 207 8.16 -1.95 -1.19
CA VAL A 207 7.31 -0.96 -1.87
C VAL A 207 7.82 -0.73 -3.28
N VAL A 208 6.91 -0.78 -4.24
CA VAL A 208 7.14 -0.44 -5.65
C VAL A 208 6.36 0.84 -5.93
N VAL A 209 7.07 1.94 -6.09
CA VAL A 209 6.46 3.23 -6.43
C VAL A 209 6.29 3.30 -7.94
N MET A 210 5.05 3.52 -8.38
CA MET A 210 4.69 3.62 -9.80
C MET A 210 4.16 5.01 -10.15
N ASN A 211 4.58 5.50 -11.30
CA ASN A 211 4.09 6.75 -11.88
C ASN A 211 3.99 6.63 -13.40
N GLU A 212 2.94 7.16 -14.01
CA GLU A 212 2.75 7.21 -15.46
C GLU A 212 3.07 5.89 -16.20
N GLY A 213 2.62 4.78 -15.61
CA GLY A 213 2.80 3.44 -16.18
C GLY A 213 4.21 2.87 -16.06
N ARG A 214 5.09 3.46 -15.23
CA ARG A 214 6.47 3.03 -15.01
C ARG A 214 6.76 2.79 -13.54
N VAL A 215 7.78 2.01 -13.25
CA VAL A 215 8.36 1.87 -11.91
C VAL A 215 9.36 3.01 -11.71
N GLU A 216 9.14 3.83 -10.68
CA GLU A 216 10.04 4.91 -10.27
C GLU A 216 11.10 4.42 -9.29
N GLN A 217 10.69 3.60 -8.31
CA GLN A 217 11.59 3.06 -7.30
C GLN A 217 11.04 1.76 -6.73
N VAL A 218 11.95 0.87 -6.36
CA VAL A 218 11.69 -0.35 -5.60
C VAL A 218 12.63 -0.38 -4.40
N GLY A 219 12.11 -0.67 -3.21
CA GLY A 219 12.92 -0.76 -2.00
C GLY A 219 12.09 -1.19 -0.80
N THR A 220 12.73 -1.33 0.36
CA THR A 220 12.01 -1.47 1.63
C THR A 220 11.25 -0.17 1.95
N PRO A 221 10.24 -0.19 2.85
CA PRO A 221 9.57 1.03 3.31
C PRO A 221 10.55 2.13 3.72
N ASP A 222 11.57 1.81 4.51
CA ASP A 222 12.59 2.76 4.96
C ASP A 222 13.43 3.31 3.79
N GLU A 223 13.84 2.45 2.86
CA GLU A 223 14.63 2.88 1.70
C GLU A 223 13.89 3.85 0.79
N VAL A 224 12.61 3.60 0.49
CA VAL A 224 11.85 4.48 -0.39
C VAL A 224 11.50 5.81 0.28
N TYR A 225 11.35 5.83 1.62
CA TYR A 225 11.05 7.03 2.38
C TYR A 225 12.28 7.89 2.66
N GLU A 226 13.38 7.28 3.11
CA GLU A 226 14.61 7.95 3.54
C GLU A 226 15.53 8.31 2.36
N ARG A 227 15.53 7.48 1.30
CA ARG A 227 16.39 7.59 0.13
C ARG A 227 15.60 7.57 -1.18
N PRO A 228 14.70 8.53 -1.40
CA PRO A 228 13.89 8.62 -2.61
C PRO A 228 14.77 8.81 -3.85
N ALA A 229 14.52 7.99 -4.89
CA ALA A 229 15.32 7.98 -6.12
C ALA A 229 15.03 9.17 -7.05
N SER A 230 13.88 9.82 -6.90
CA SER A 230 13.47 10.97 -7.73
C SER A 230 12.74 12.03 -6.90
N GLU A 231 12.65 13.25 -7.44
CA GLU A 231 11.84 14.31 -6.85
C GLU A 231 10.37 13.91 -6.76
N PHE A 232 9.88 13.14 -7.73
CA PHE A 232 8.52 12.60 -7.70
C PHE A 232 8.31 11.72 -6.46
N VAL A 233 9.17 10.73 -6.24
CA VAL A 233 9.06 9.83 -5.07
C VAL A 233 9.15 10.62 -3.77
N TYR A 234 10.08 11.60 -3.70
CA TYR A 234 10.24 12.44 -2.52
C TYR A 234 8.95 13.19 -2.18
N ARG A 235 8.31 13.83 -3.16
CA ARG A 235 7.07 14.60 -2.99
C ARG A 235 5.85 13.69 -2.79
N PHE A 236 5.85 12.55 -3.44
CA PHE A 236 4.73 11.61 -3.36
C PHE A 236 4.65 10.95 -1.98
N LEU A 237 5.76 10.68 -1.30
CA LEU A 237 5.79 10.00 0.00
C LEU A 237 5.64 10.94 1.22
N GLY A 238 5.16 12.15 1.05
CA GLY A 238 4.79 13.05 2.15
C GLY A 238 5.02 14.52 1.85
N ASP A 239 4.61 15.35 2.80
CA ASP A 239 4.78 16.80 2.72
C ASP A 239 6.26 17.17 2.61
N VAL A 240 6.55 18.19 1.80
CA VAL A 240 7.92 18.67 1.57
C VAL A 240 7.97 20.18 1.48
N ASN A 241 9.06 20.75 1.98
CA ASN A 241 9.41 22.15 1.80
C ASN A 241 10.52 22.30 0.77
N LEU A 242 10.51 23.39 0.02
CA LEU A 242 11.66 23.80 -0.78
C LEU A 242 12.51 24.77 0.05
N PHE A 243 13.69 24.37 0.49
CA PHE A 243 14.59 25.17 1.32
C PHE A 243 15.94 25.35 0.61
N HIS A 244 16.26 26.58 0.20
CA HIS A 244 17.47 26.90 -0.57
C HIS A 244 17.69 25.97 -1.79
N GLY A 245 16.61 25.68 -2.54
CA GLY A 245 16.66 24.80 -3.72
C GLY A 245 16.72 23.29 -3.42
N ARG A 246 16.64 22.88 -2.14
CA ARG A 246 16.58 21.47 -1.73
C ARG A 246 15.21 21.16 -1.14
N LEU A 247 14.75 19.94 -1.38
CA LEU A 247 13.54 19.41 -0.73
C LEU A 247 13.90 18.94 0.68
N VAL A 248 13.09 19.33 1.65
CA VAL A 248 13.29 19.03 3.07
C VAL A 248 11.96 18.61 3.69
N ARG A 249 11.94 17.52 4.45
CA ARG A 249 10.75 17.09 5.18
C ARG A 249 10.39 18.07 6.30
N PRO A 250 9.09 18.24 6.64
CA PRO A 250 8.68 19.11 7.76
C PRO A 250 9.33 18.75 9.11
N HIS A 251 9.57 17.47 9.37
CA HIS A 251 10.22 17.01 10.61
C HIS A 251 11.76 17.16 10.61
N ASP A 252 12.36 17.36 9.43
CA ASP A 252 13.80 17.65 9.31
C ASP A 252 14.14 19.13 9.41
N ILE A 253 13.15 19.96 9.73
CA ILE A 253 13.36 21.38 9.97
C ILE A 253 13.55 21.60 11.47
N GLU A 254 14.66 22.24 11.84
CA GLU A 254 14.89 22.75 13.19
C GLU A 254 14.21 24.10 13.37
N LEU A 255 13.50 24.26 14.48
CA LEU A 255 12.78 25.47 14.86
C LEU A 255 13.39 26.07 16.12
N THR A 256 13.77 27.37 16.07
CA THR A 256 14.41 28.06 17.15
C THR A 256 13.89 29.50 17.31
N ARG A 257 14.01 30.10 18.53
CA ARG A 257 13.64 31.51 18.76
C ARG A 257 14.73 32.48 18.32
N THR A 258 15.95 32.02 18.18
CA THR A 258 17.11 32.81 17.78
C THR A 258 17.86 32.20 16.63
N ALA A 259 18.47 33.02 15.78
CA ALA A 259 19.29 32.51 14.67
C ALA A 259 20.51 31.77 15.21
N ARG A 260 20.57 30.46 15.11
CA ARG A 260 21.70 29.63 15.56
C ARG A 260 22.62 29.20 14.40
N ALA A 261 22.08 29.05 13.20
CA ALA A 261 22.81 28.64 12.01
C ALA A 261 22.87 29.79 11.01
N THR A 262 23.94 29.85 10.22
CA THR A 262 24.10 30.85 9.14
C THR A 262 23.03 30.67 8.05
N SER A 263 22.51 29.47 7.91
CA SER A 263 21.42 29.12 6.99
C SER A 263 20.03 29.31 7.57
N ALA A 264 19.91 29.80 8.83
CA ALA A 264 18.62 29.96 9.46
C ALA A 264 17.82 31.10 8.81
N VAL A 265 16.61 30.84 8.43
CA VAL A 265 15.69 31.74 7.74
C VAL A 265 14.68 32.27 8.75
N PRO A 266 14.45 33.62 8.83
CA PRO A 266 13.42 34.17 9.68
C PRO A 266 12.03 33.87 9.13
N ALA A 267 11.14 33.46 10.03
CA ALA A 267 9.75 33.15 9.69
C ALA A 267 8.80 33.63 10.80
N ARG A 268 7.52 33.71 10.51
CA ARG A 268 6.45 34.03 11.44
C ARG A 268 5.46 32.91 11.55
N VAL A 269 5.06 32.53 12.74
CA VAL A 269 4.05 31.51 12.98
C VAL A 269 2.70 31.97 12.45
N ARG A 270 2.23 31.32 11.39
CA ARG A 270 0.92 31.55 10.73
C ARG A 270 -0.17 30.76 11.40
N GLU A 271 0.06 29.46 11.59
CA GLU A 271 -0.90 28.52 12.18
C GLU A 271 -0.21 27.45 13.01
N VAL A 272 -0.89 26.98 14.06
CA VAL A 272 -0.44 25.89 14.93
C VAL A 272 -1.55 24.85 15.01
N ARG A 273 -1.25 23.60 14.66
CA ARG A 273 -2.17 22.47 14.74
C ARG A 273 -1.61 21.36 15.62
N LEU A 274 -2.26 21.13 16.75
CA LEU A 274 -1.89 20.05 17.67
C LEU A 274 -2.44 18.69 17.14
N ARG A 275 -1.53 17.74 16.94
CA ARG A 275 -1.88 16.37 16.51
C ARG A 275 -1.26 15.32 17.46
N GLY A 276 -1.84 15.17 18.63
CA GLY A 276 -1.35 14.21 19.63
C GLY A 276 0.06 14.55 20.13
N ALA A 277 1.04 13.69 19.84
CA ALA A 277 2.43 13.89 20.23
C ALA A 277 3.22 14.84 19.32
N VAL A 278 2.66 15.23 18.18
CA VAL A 278 3.30 16.09 17.17
C VAL A 278 2.51 17.37 17.01
N VAL A 279 3.21 18.48 16.80
CA VAL A 279 2.65 19.79 16.45
C VAL A 279 3.08 20.15 15.05
N LYS A 280 2.11 20.40 14.16
CA LYS A 280 2.33 20.93 12.82
C LYS A 280 2.19 22.45 12.87
N LEU A 281 3.18 23.14 12.31
CA LEU A 281 3.19 24.59 12.20
C LEU A 281 3.26 24.98 10.73
N GLU A 282 2.44 25.93 10.31
CA GLU A 282 2.62 26.67 9.07
C GLU A 282 3.32 28.00 9.40
N LEU A 283 4.40 28.28 8.71
CA LEU A 283 5.24 29.47 8.93
C LEU A 283 5.33 30.27 7.65
N ASP A 284 5.07 31.60 7.72
CA ASP A 284 5.34 32.53 6.64
C ASP A 284 6.82 32.94 6.70
N ARG A 285 7.60 32.70 5.67
CA ARG A 285 8.98 33.23 5.56
C ARG A 285 8.95 34.74 5.48
N LEU A 286 9.91 35.37 6.13
CA LEU A 286 10.00 36.83 6.16
C LEU A 286 10.97 37.42 5.10
N ASP A 287 11.75 36.56 4.47
CA ASP A 287 12.71 36.91 3.41
C ASP A 287 12.15 36.69 1.98
N GLN A 288 11.13 35.90 1.83
CA GLN A 288 10.46 35.64 0.55
C GLN A 288 9.01 35.17 0.75
N ALA A 289 8.18 35.30 -0.28
CA ALA A 289 6.77 34.88 -0.23
C ALA A 289 6.64 33.34 -0.34
N GLN A 290 6.90 32.64 0.76
CA GLN A 290 6.81 31.18 0.85
C GLN A 290 6.30 30.76 2.22
N VAL A 291 5.45 29.71 2.24
CA VAL A 291 5.03 29.02 3.45
C VAL A 291 5.95 27.81 3.67
N ILE A 292 6.32 27.59 4.92
CA ILE A 292 7.09 26.41 5.36
C ILE A 292 6.23 25.64 6.36
N ASP A 293 6.10 24.34 6.12
CA ASP A 293 5.51 23.39 7.05
C ASP A 293 6.59 22.81 7.96
N VAL A 294 6.34 22.82 9.27
CA VAL A 294 7.27 22.29 10.26
C VAL A 294 6.54 21.34 11.19
N GLU A 295 7.15 20.20 11.46
CA GLU A 295 6.68 19.23 12.44
C GLU A 295 7.67 19.15 13.60
N VAL A 296 7.17 19.37 14.83
CA VAL A 296 7.97 19.26 16.05
C VAL A 296 7.27 18.38 17.09
N ALA A 297 8.04 17.74 17.96
CA ALA A 297 7.49 17.07 19.12
C ALA A 297 6.74 18.08 20.01
N ARG A 298 5.62 17.65 20.58
CA ARG A 298 4.78 18.49 21.46
C ARG A 298 5.58 19.07 22.62
N GLU A 299 6.48 18.30 23.22
CA GLU A 299 7.36 18.75 24.31
C GLU A 299 8.22 19.93 23.85
N ARG A 300 8.86 19.80 22.69
CA ARG A 300 9.68 20.85 22.09
C ARG A 300 8.89 22.11 21.78
N PHE A 301 7.66 21.96 21.28
CA PHE A 301 6.76 23.10 21.05
C PHE A 301 6.42 23.84 22.34
N LEU A 302 6.14 23.10 23.41
CA LEU A 302 5.86 23.71 24.76
C LEU A 302 7.08 24.42 25.35
N GLU A 303 8.28 23.83 25.22
CA GLU A 303 9.54 24.50 25.64
C GLU A 303 9.76 25.83 24.90
N LEU A 304 9.46 25.84 23.60
CA LEU A 304 9.58 27.06 22.80
C LEU A 304 8.51 28.10 23.14
N GLY A 305 7.40 27.71 23.75
CA GLY A 305 6.31 28.60 24.18
C GLY A 305 5.73 29.42 23.02
N LEU A 306 5.60 28.82 21.82
CA LEU A 306 5.23 29.54 20.60
C LEU A 306 3.73 29.79 20.52
N GLN A 307 3.40 30.97 19.96
CA GLN A 307 2.04 31.39 19.64
C GLN A 307 1.97 31.90 18.20
N LYS A 308 0.74 31.93 17.66
CA LYS A 308 0.49 32.55 16.35
C LYS A 308 1.00 34.00 16.35
N GLY A 309 1.74 34.36 15.31
CA GLY A 309 2.35 35.68 15.12
C GLY A 309 3.80 35.79 15.61
N ASP A 310 4.27 34.83 16.40
CA ASP A 310 5.66 34.83 16.92
C ASP A 310 6.68 34.76 15.79
N ARG A 311 7.78 35.46 15.95
CA ARG A 311 8.94 35.36 15.06
C ARG A 311 9.82 34.20 15.51
N VAL A 312 10.22 33.37 14.55
CA VAL A 312 11.06 32.20 14.74
C VAL A 312 12.12 32.12 13.63
N TYR A 313 13.06 31.23 13.82
CA TYR A 313 14.06 30.90 12.81
C TYR A 313 14.00 29.43 12.50
N VAL A 314 14.07 29.08 11.19
CA VAL A 314 14.01 27.71 10.68
C VAL A 314 15.25 27.40 9.86
N SER A 315 15.79 26.21 10.04
CA SER A 315 16.89 25.67 9.24
C SER A 315 16.71 24.17 9.05
N PRO A 316 17.15 23.60 7.93
CA PRO A 316 17.26 22.15 7.82
C PRO A 316 18.16 21.62 8.95
N ARG A 317 17.77 20.52 9.58
CA ARG A 317 18.68 19.79 10.47
C ARG A 317 19.90 19.37 9.67
N ALA A 318 21.09 19.47 10.26
CA ALA A 318 22.28 18.90 9.67
C ALA A 318 22.05 17.37 9.59
N VAL A 319 21.98 16.83 8.37
CA VAL A 319 22.05 15.39 8.19
C VAL A 319 23.44 14.99 8.66
N GLU A 320 23.55 14.28 9.78
CA GLU A 320 24.78 13.58 10.10
C GLU A 320 25.00 12.56 8.97
N THR A 321 25.82 12.94 7.99
CA THR A 321 26.36 11.98 7.03
C THR A 321 27.22 11.02 7.83
N GLY A 322 26.62 9.91 8.25
CA GLY A 322 27.37 8.78 8.78
C GLY A 322 28.37 8.34 7.71
N THR A 323 29.61 8.51 8.02
CA THR A 323 30.80 7.99 7.30
C THR A 323 30.79 6.47 7.27
#